data_0359c9e226ecc6b4f18f973d84b3dcac
#
_entry.id   0359c9e226ecc6b4f18f973d84b3dcac
#
_cell.length_a   1.000
_cell.length_b   1.000
_cell.length_c   1.000
_cell.angle_alpha   90.00
_cell.angle_beta   90.00
_cell.angle_gamma   90.00
#
_symmetry.space_group_name_H-M   'P 1'
#
loop_
_entity.id
_entity.type
_entity.pdbx_description
1 polymer ?
#
loop_
_entity_poly.entity_id
_entity_poly.type
_entity_poly.pdbx_seq_one_letter_code
_entity_poly.pdbx_strand_id
1 'polypeptide(L)'
;PEILVTPQRATLPGPKFSREELLVHAGGKISEIFGPEFAGQDSYERQVRMPLPPLLLADRVTGLQAEPKSMKTGTIWTETDIDPDAWYLHEDRIPAGVMIEAGQADLMLISYLGIDFLNQGDRVYRLLGCELTYHEHLPKAGDTLQFEIHADGHAKQGDIRLFFFHYDCNVNGTPRLSVRKGQAGFFSDEELAESMGVLWDPLEATPCESPRLSPPKVKNVPTTLSRSQLDSFAAGKLYDCFGDGFEFGCTHTRTPKISGGRMLFLDEVTELNPAGGPWGRGYLRATDEIEASDWFFDGHFMNDPCMPGTLMFEGCLQTMSIYMAGLGLTLDLDGWRFEPVPEEAFELRCRGQVLPTSKEVVYEVFVEEVIDGPYPTLYADLLCTVDGLKAFHCKRMGLRLVPAWPLE
;
A
#
# COMPACT_ATOMS: atom_id res chain seq x y z
N PRO A 1 -36.29 -27.76 1.77
CA PRO A 1 -35.69 -26.51 1.34
C PRO A 1 -35.49 -25.64 2.57
N GLU A 2 -34.25 -25.59 3.06
CA GLU A 2 -33.87 -24.63 4.08
C GLU A 2 -33.85 -23.26 3.45
N ILE A 3 -34.69 -22.36 3.99
CA ILE A 3 -34.68 -20.97 3.64
C ILE A 3 -33.38 -20.41 4.25
N LEU A 4 -32.38 -20.15 3.42
CA LEU A 4 -31.21 -19.37 3.78
C LEU A 4 -31.72 -17.97 4.17
N VAL A 5 -31.92 -17.75 5.47
CA VAL A 5 -32.15 -16.44 6.03
C VAL A 5 -30.84 -15.69 5.91
N THR A 6 -30.72 -14.81 4.90
CA THR A 6 -29.63 -13.85 4.82
C THR A 6 -29.63 -13.06 6.14
N PRO A 7 -28.52 -13.02 6.91
CA PRO A 7 -28.49 -12.25 8.15
C PRO A 7 -28.79 -10.79 7.81
N GLN A 8 -29.85 -10.25 8.41
CA GLN A 8 -30.24 -8.86 8.25
C GLN A 8 -29.08 -8.02 8.81
N ARG A 9 -28.32 -7.34 7.94
CA ARG A 9 -27.23 -6.43 8.35
C ARG A 9 -27.81 -5.41 9.34
N ALA A 10 -27.20 -5.30 10.52
CA ALA A 10 -27.52 -4.25 11.48
C ALA A 10 -27.38 -2.87 10.79
N THR A 11 -28.35 -2.00 10.99
CA THR A 11 -28.29 -0.64 10.47
C THR A 11 -27.19 0.10 11.23
N LEU A 12 -26.11 0.48 10.55
CA LEU A 12 -25.01 1.26 11.13
C LEU A 12 -25.48 2.68 11.47
N PRO A 13 -24.95 3.30 12.54
CA PRO A 13 -25.39 4.60 13.01
C PRO A 13 -24.89 5.76 12.17
N GLY A 14 -25.59 6.90 12.26
CA GLY A 14 -25.18 8.20 11.73
C GLY A 14 -25.39 8.38 10.22
N PRO A 15 -24.83 9.46 9.64
CA PRO A 15 -24.98 9.77 8.23
C PRO A 15 -24.29 8.73 7.35
N LYS A 16 -24.82 8.62 6.13
CA LYS A 16 -24.29 7.79 5.04
C LYS A 16 -23.98 8.71 3.87
N PHE A 17 -22.97 8.35 3.08
CA PHE A 17 -22.59 9.15 1.92
C PHE A 17 -22.43 8.26 0.69
N SER A 18 -23.00 8.71 -0.42
CA SER A 18 -22.89 8.07 -1.73
C SER A 18 -21.54 8.38 -2.38
N ARG A 19 -21.25 7.72 -3.50
CA ARG A 19 -20.06 8.00 -4.31
C ARG A 19 -19.98 9.46 -4.75
N GLU A 20 -21.11 10.05 -5.13
CA GLU A 20 -21.22 11.45 -5.54
C GLU A 20 -20.85 12.40 -4.39
N GLU A 21 -21.30 12.10 -3.17
CA GLU A 21 -20.94 12.89 -1.98
C GLU A 21 -19.47 12.70 -1.59
N LEU A 22 -18.89 11.51 -1.79
CA LEU A 22 -17.46 11.30 -1.63
C LEU A 22 -16.64 12.12 -2.63
N LEU A 23 -17.11 12.28 -3.88
CA LEU A 23 -16.49 13.18 -4.86
C LEU A 23 -16.58 14.65 -4.42
N VAL A 24 -17.66 15.06 -3.77
CA VAL A 24 -17.75 16.41 -3.17
C VAL A 24 -16.74 16.57 -2.04
N HIS A 25 -16.56 15.55 -1.18
CA HIS A 25 -15.50 15.59 -0.15
C HIS A 25 -14.11 15.68 -0.79
N ALA A 26 -13.87 14.97 -1.88
CA ALA A 26 -12.56 14.94 -2.55
C ALA A 26 -12.20 16.26 -3.26
N GLY A 27 -13.17 16.95 -3.89
CA GLY A 27 -12.87 18.12 -4.72
C GLY A 27 -13.87 19.28 -4.66
N GLY A 28 -14.98 19.14 -3.91
CA GLY A 28 -16.02 20.16 -3.78
C GLY A 28 -15.96 20.94 -2.47
N LYS A 29 -17.08 21.53 -2.09
CA LYS A 29 -17.26 22.22 -0.80
C LYS A 29 -17.72 21.21 0.26
N ILE A 30 -16.92 21.01 1.27
CA ILE A 30 -17.19 20.04 2.34
C ILE A 30 -18.48 20.38 3.10
N SER A 31 -18.82 21.67 3.21
CA SER A 31 -20.07 22.10 3.84
C SER A 31 -21.34 21.62 3.12
N GLU A 32 -21.27 21.28 1.82
CA GLU A 32 -22.41 20.76 1.06
C GLU A 32 -22.84 19.37 1.52
N ILE A 33 -21.90 18.58 2.10
CA ILE A 33 -22.18 17.22 2.59
C ILE A 33 -22.20 17.12 4.12
N PHE A 34 -21.43 17.95 4.84
CA PHE A 34 -21.36 17.92 6.31
C PHE A 34 -22.29 18.92 6.98
N GLY A 35 -22.80 19.89 6.24
CA GLY A 35 -23.69 20.92 6.75
C GLY A 35 -23.06 22.31 6.88
N PRO A 36 -23.91 23.36 7.05
CA PRO A 36 -23.48 24.76 7.03
C PRO A 36 -22.47 25.13 8.14
N GLU A 37 -22.42 24.37 9.22
CA GLU A 37 -21.44 24.57 10.30
C GLU A 37 -19.99 24.29 9.84
N PHE A 38 -19.80 23.64 8.71
CA PHE A 38 -18.49 23.40 8.08
C PHE A 38 -18.10 24.47 7.04
N ALA A 39 -19.00 25.43 6.72
CA ALA A 39 -18.73 26.45 5.68
C ALA A 39 -17.48 27.30 5.92
N GLY A 40 -17.05 27.44 7.19
CA GLY A 40 -15.83 28.19 7.52
C GLY A 40 -14.56 27.63 6.90
N GLN A 41 -14.50 26.33 6.64
CA GLN A 41 -13.32 25.69 6.04
C GLN A 41 -13.33 25.68 4.50
N ASP A 42 -14.48 25.92 3.84
CA ASP A 42 -14.58 25.85 2.38
C ASP A 42 -13.66 26.84 1.64
N SER A 43 -13.19 27.88 2.33
CA SER A 43 -12.23 28.86 1.79
C SER A 43 -10.76 28.51 2.01
N TYR A 44 -10.45 27.45 2.76
CA TYR A 44 -9.07 27.07 3.01
C TYR A 44 -8.46 26.47 1.76
N GLU A 45 -7.25 26.84 1.43
CA GLU A 45 -6.52 26.38 0.25
C GLU A 45 -6.24 24.88 0.35
N ARG A 46 -5.83 24.42 1.52
CA ARG A 46 -5.58 23.01 1.84
C ARG A 46 -6.58 22.51 2.87
N GLN A 47 -7.11 21.36 2.64
CA GLN A 47 -8.04 20.67 3.52
C GLN A 47 -7.74 19.19 3.52
N VAL A 48 -8.08 18.49 4.59
CA VAL A 48 -8.03 17.03 4.60
C VAL A 48 -9.17 16.49 3.75
N ARG A 49 -8.82 15.80 2.68
CA ARG A 49 -9.75 15.32 1.65
C ARG A 49 -9.53 13.85 1.33
N MET A 50 -10.60 13.18 0.94
CA MET A 50 -10.48 11.91 0.21
C MET A 50 -9.73 12.15 -1.11
N PRO A 51 -9.02 11.14 -1.65
CA PRO A 51 -8.43 11.26 -2.98
C PRO A 51 -9.50 11.49 -4.06
N LEU A 52 -9.11 12.12 -5.16
CA LEU A 52 -9.90 12.14 -6.40
C LEU A 52 -9.70 10.82 -7.18
N PRO A 53 -10.59 10.48 -8.12
CA PRO A 53 -10.34 9.40 -9.07
C PRO A 53 -9.01 9.59 -9.82
N PRO A 54 -8.26 8.49 -10.10
CA PRO A 54 -8.67 7.10 -9.92
C PRO A 54 -8.46 6.54 -8.52
N LEU A 55 -7.86 7.29 -7.59
CA LEU A 55 -7.51 6.84 -6.24
C LEU A 55 -8.65 6.96 -5.21
N LEU A 56 -9.77 7.56 -5.54
CA LEU A 56 -10.97 7.42 -4.73
C LEU A 56 -11.50 6.00 -4.87
N LEU A 57 -11.17 5.11 -3.93
CA LEU A 57 -11.51 3.70 -3.97
C LEU A 57 -12.82 3.38 -3.23
N ALA A 58 -13.11 4.10 -2.15
CA ALA A 58 -14.36 3.93 -1.43
C ALA A 58 -15.57 4.28 -2.30
N ASP A 59 -16.55 3.36 -2.39
CA ASP A 59 -17.78 3.62 -3.16
C ASP A 59 -18.88 4.27 -2.32
N ARG A 60 -18.88 4.03 -1.02
CA ARG A 60 -19.89 4.58 -0.11
C ARG A 60 -19.47 4.52 1.33
N VAL A 61 -19.98 5.46 2.11
CA VAL A 61 -19.99 5.43 3.58
C VAL A 61 -21.33 4.84 4.03
N THR A 62 -21.27 3.76 4.77
CA THR A 62 -22.46 3.04 5.25
C THR A 62 -22.86 3.45 6.66
N GLY A 63 -22.02 4.22 7.36
CA GLY A 63 -22.29 4.79 8.67
C GLY A 63 -21.12 5.67 9.15
N LEU A 64 -21.43 6.66 9.99
CA LEU A 64 -20.45 7.53 10.64
C LEU A 64 -20.93 7.89 12.03
N GLN A 65 -20.19 7.47 13.04
CA GLN A 65 -20.48 7.75 14.45
C GLN A 65 -19.37 8.63 15.04
N ALA A 66 -19.59 9.93 15.00
CA ALA A 66 -18.68 10.91 15.57
C ALA A 66 -19.47 12.18 15.92
N GLU A 67 -18.96 12.98 16.86
CA GLU A 67 -19.48 14.31 17.14
C GLU A 67 -18.76 15.31 16.20
N PRO A 68 -19.50 16.04 15.34
CA PRO A 68 -18.87 16.93 14.36
C PRO A 68 -18.06 18.03 15.06
N LYS A 69 -16.89 18.36 14.51
CA LYS A 69 -15.99 19.43 14.98
C LYS A 69 -15.49 19.26 16.44
N SER A 70 -15.60 18.07 16.99
CA SER A 70 -15.29 17.82 18.40
C SER A 70 -13.83 17.51 18.65
N MET A 71 -13.07 17.07 17.63
CA MET A 71 -11.72 16.52 17.78
C MET A 71 -11.64 15.38 18.82
N LYS A 72 -12.72 14.62 18.97
CA LYS A 72 -12.80 13.45 19.82
C LYS A 72 -12.57 12.16 19.01
N THR A 73 -12.94 11.03 19.56
CA THR A 73 -12.96 9.74 18.88
C THR A 73 -14.18 9.61 17.97
N GLY A 74 -14.12 8.67 17.03
CA GLY A 74 -15.23 8.37 16.14
C GLY A 74 -14.98 7.12 15.34
N THR A 75 -16.00 6.66 14.63
CA THR A 75 -15.94 5.48 13.76
C THR A 75 -16.64 5.80 12.44
N ILE A 76 -16.04 5.37 11.33
CA ILE A 76 -16.64 5.43 10.00
C ILE A 76 -16.61 4.04 9.37
N TRP A 77 -17.69 3.67 8.69
CA TRP A 77 -17.82 2.41 7.96
C TRP A 77 -17.94 2.69 6.47
N THR A 78 -17.13 2.02 5.66
CA THR A 78 -17.14 2.17 4.21
C THR A 78 -17.22 0.84 3.50
N GLU A 79 -17.65 0.90 2.26
CA GLU A 79 -17.61 -0.24 1.34
C GLU A 79 -16.94 0.17 0.04
N THR A 80 -16.10 -0.74 -0.50
CA THR A 80 -15.46 -0.66 -1.81
C THR A 80 -15.80 -1.93 -2.57
N ASP A 81 -16.49 -1.80 -3.69
CA ASP A 81 -16.79 -2.92 -4.59
C ASP A 81 -15.63 -3.13 -5.55
N ILE A 82 -15.09 -4.34 -5.60
CA ILE A 82 -14.01 -4.68 -6.54
C ILE A 82 -14.66 -4.98 -7.89
N ASP A 83 -14.73 -3.96 -8.75
CA ASP A 83 -15.26 -4.10 -10.10
C ASP A 83 -14.36 -5.04 -10.93
N PRO A 84 -14.91 -5.99 -11.71
CA PRO A 84 -14.12 -6.84 -12.60
C PRO A 84 -13.27 -6.09 -13.64
N ASP A 85 -13.66 -4.87 -13.98
CA ASP A 85 -12.93 -3.99 -14.91
C ASP A 85 -12.07 -2.93 -14.18
N ALA A 86 -11.86 -3.08 -12.86
CA ALA A 86 -11.10 -2.11 -12.08
C ALA A 86 -9.65 -2.03 -12.57
N TRP A 87 -9.18 -0.80 -12.74
CA TRP A 87 -7.89 -0.47 -13.34
C TRP A 87 -6.67 -1.03 -12.59
N TYR A 88 -6.82 -1.36 -11.31
CA TYR A 88 -5.76 -1.86 -10.44
C TYR A 88 -5.66 -3.37 -10.40
N LEU A 89 -6.61 -4.11 -10.95
CA LEU A 89 -6.63 -5.57 -10.82
C LEU A 89 -5.37 -6.23 -11.38
N HIS A 90 -4.79 -7.09 -10.59
CA HIS A 90 -3.73 -7.98 -10.98
C HIS A 90 -4.19 -9.44 -10.82
N GLU A 91 -4.28 -10.18 -11.93
CA GLU A 91 -4.74 -11.57 -11.93
C GLU A 91 -6.07 -11.79 -11.19
N ASP A 92 -7.04 -10.92 -11.47
CA ASP A 92 -8.40 -10.94 -10.90
C ASP A 92 -8.45 -10.57 -9.39
N ARG A 93 -7.37 -10.01 -8.83
CA ARG A 93 -7.32 -9.63 -7.41
C ARG A 93 -6.86 -8.19 -7.23
N ILE A 94 -7.29 -7.62 -6.12
CA ILE A 94 -6.78 -6.31 -5.68
C ILE A 94 -5.32 -6.47 -5.22
N PRO A 95 -4.38 -5.61 -5.68
CA PRO A 95 -3.03 -5.59 -5.16
C PRO A 95 -2.99 -5.24 -3.66
N ALA A 96 -1.97 -5.74 -2.97
CA ALA A 96 -1.86 -5.57 -1.51
C ALA A 96 -1.81 -4.10 -1.07
N GLY A 97 -1.02 -3.27 -1.77
CA GLY A 97 -0.94 -1.83 -1.49
C GLY A 97 -2.26 -1.10 -1.77
N VAL A 98 -2.96 -1.46 -2.86
CA VAL A 98 -4.27 -0.86 -3.20
C VAL A 98 -5.34 -1.23 -2.17
N MET A 99 -5.27 -2.44 -1.60
CA MET A 99 -6.18 -2.84 -0.52
C MET A 99 -6.00 -1.97 0.74
N ILE A 100 -4.77 -1.63 1.09
CA ILE A 100 -4.51 -0.68 2.19
C ILE A 100 -5.06 0.70 1.83
N GLU A 101 -4.80 1.17 0.59
CA GLU A 101 -5.28 2.47 0.10
C GLU A 101 -6.80 2.59 0.13
N ALA A 102 -7.55 1.49 -0.06
CA ALA A 102 -9.00 1.50 0.03
C ALA A 102 -9.54 1.83 1.44
N GLY A 103 -8.70 1.71 2.48
CA GLY A 103 -9.00 2.13 3.86
C GLY A 103 -8.90 3.63 4.11
N GLN A 104 -9.06 4.47 3.11
CA GLN A 104 -8.79 5.93 3.05
C GLN A 104 -9.80 6.83 3.78
N ALA A 105 -10.87 6.29 4.34
CA ALA A 105 -11.93 7.12 4.91
C ALA A 105 -11.62 7.63 6.33
N ASP A 106 -10.45 7.31 6.88
CA ASP A 106 -9.88 8.02 8.03
C ASP A 106 -9.76 9.53 7.74
N LEU A 107 -9.44 9.90 6.48
CA LEU A 107 -9.40 11.29 6.01
C LEU A 107 -10.78 11.97 6.13
N MET A 108 -11.85 11.29 5.73
CA MET A 108 -13.20 11.83 5.87
C MET A 108 -13.61 11.93 7.34
N LEU A 109 -13.26 10.93 8.14
CA LEU A 109 -13.55 10.92 9.58
C LEU A 109 -12.85 12.08 10.30
N ILE A 110 -11.54 12.30 10.07
CA ILE A 110 -10.79 13.37 10.72
C ILE A 110 -11.24 14.75 10.23
N SER A 111 -11.64 14.89 8.96
CA SER A 111 -12.25 16.09 8.41
C SER A 111 -13.59 16.39 9.11
N TYR A 112 -14.46 15.39 9.29
CA TYR A 112 -15.72 15.53 10.04
C TYR A 112 -15.50 15.87 11.52
N LEU A 113 -14.44 15.36 12.13
CA LEU A 113 -14.02 15.70 13.49
C LEU A 113 -13.49 17.13 13.60
N GLY A 114 -13.21 17.83 12.48
CA GLY A 114 -12.97 19.26 12.42
C GLY A 114 -11.51 19.68 12.46
N ILE A 115 -10.59 18.82 12.02
CA ILE A 115 -9.14 19.13 12.01
C ILE A 115 -8.83 20.38 11.19
N ASP A 116 -9.54 20.63 10.09
CA ASP A 116 -9.27 21.77 9.21
C ASP A 116 -9.55 23.12 9.89
N PHE A 117 -10.48 23.18 10.85
CA PHE A 117 -10.66 24.38 11.68
C PHE A 117 -9.46 24.69 12.56
N LEU A 118 -8.63 23.69 12.86
CA LEU A 118 -7.38 23.87 13.61
C LEU A 118 -6.20 24.13 12.68
N ASN A 119 -6.18 23.52 11.50
CA ASN A 119 -5.10 23.64 10.50
C ASN A 119 -5.22 24.93 9.67
N GLN A 120 -6.43 25.44 9.46
CA GLN A 120 -6.73 26.69 8.75
C GLN A 120 -6.09 26.82 7.35
N GLY A 121 -5.90 25.68 6.67
CA GLY A 121 -5.33 25.62 5.33
C GLY A 121 -3.79 25.59 5.27
N ASP A 122 -3.10 25.60 6.41
CA ASP A 122 -1.64 25.71 6.46
C ASP A 122 -0.93 24.34 6.58
N ARG A 123 -1.67 23.24 6.78
CA ARG A 123 -1.10 21.94 7.08
C ARG A 123 -1.68 20.84 6.20
N VAL A 124 -0.85 19.86 5.88
CA VAL A 124 -1.18 18.68 5.09
C VAL A 124 -1.09 17.41 5.93
N TYR A 125 -1.90 16.43 5.57
CA TYR A 125 -1.91 15.10 6.18
C TYR A 125 -0.76 14.24 5.68
N ARG A 126 -0.03 13.56 6.59
CA ARG A 126 0.95 12.52 6.21
C ARG A 126 0.86 11.34 7.18
N LEU A 127 0.80 10.13 6.63
CA LEU A 127 0.95 8.90 7.40
C LEU A 127 2.35 8.83 8.01
N LEU A 128 2.44 8.49 9.28
CA LEU A 128 3.71 8.31 10.00
C LEU A 128 4.08 6.84 10.18
N GLY A 129 3.11 5.96 10.24
CA GLY A 129 3.33 4.54 10.33
C GLY A 129 2.17 3.80 10.96
N CYS A 130 2.23 2.49 10.86
CA CYS A 130 1.25 1.56 11.41
C CYS A 130 1.84 0.14 11.48
N GLU A 131 1.09 -0.76 12.09
CA GLU A 131 1.30 -2.20 12.06
C GLU A 131 0.17 -2.82 11.25
N LEU A 132 0.51 -3.66 10.25
CA LEU A 132 -0.46 -4.28 9.36
C LEU A 132 -0.38 -5.81 9.47
N THR A 133 -1.55 -6.44 9.34
CA THR A 133 -1.68 -7.90 9.23
C THR A 133 -2.66 -8.22 8.13
N TYR A 134 -2.22 -8.94 7.11
CA TYR A 134 -3.12 -9.56 6.14
C TYR A 134 -3.68 -10.85 6.72
N HIS A 135 -4.93 -11.14 6.41
CA HIS A 135 -5.61 -12.38 6.78
C HIS A 135 -6.05 -13.08 5.50
N GLU A 136 -5.82 -14.39 5.41
CA GLU A 136 -6.16 -15.19 4.23
C GLU A 136 -5.63 -14.63 2.90
N HIS A 137 -6.32 -14.93 1.80
CA HIS A 137 -5.96 -14.48 0.45
C HIS A 137 -6.45 -13.07 0.15
N LEU A 138 -5.74 -12.37 -0.75
CA LEU A 138 -6.19 -11.07 -1.26
C LEU A 138 -7.57 -11.21 -1.92
N PRO A 139 -8.49 -10.25 -1.67
CA PRO A 139 -9.81 -10.22 -2.27
C PRO A 139 -9.77 -10.17 -3.80
N LYS A 140 -10.82 -10.69 -4.44
CA LYS A 140 -10.92 -10.79 -5.90
C LYS A 140 -12.05 -9.93 -6.47
N ALA A 141 -12.07 -9.80 -7.77
CA ALA A 141 -13.15 -9.16 -8.51
C ALA A 141 -14.53 -9.74 -8.09
N GLY A 142 -15.49 -8.86 -7.86
CA GLY A 142 -16.81 -9.19 -7.36
C GLY A 142 -16.94 -9.24 -5.83
N ASP A 143 -15.83 -9.18 -5.09
CA ASP A 143 -15.87 -9.00 -3.63
C ASP A 143 -16.17 -7.54 -3.26
N THR A 144 -16.76 -7.33 -2.09
CA THR A 144 -16.92 -6.00 -1.46
C THR A 144 -16.07 -5.92 -0.22
N LEU A 145 -15.11 -5.00 -0.20
CA LEU A 145 -14.33 -4.66 0.99
C LEU A 145 -15.19 -3.85 1.95
N GLN A 146 -15.22 -4.26 3.21
CA GLN A 146 -15.97 -3.61 4.28
C GLN A 146 -15.00 -3.13 5.33
N PHE A 147 -14.80 -1.82 5.40
CA PHE A 147 -13.91 -1.20 6.38
C PHE A 147 -14.69 -0.67 7.58
N GLU A 148 -14.14 -0.89 8.76
CA GLU A 148 -14.50 -0.25 10.01
C GLU A 148 -13.27 0.49 10.52
N ILE A 149 -13.31 1.84 10.51
CA ILE A 149 -12.16 2.72 10.76
C ILE A 149 -12.45 3.57 11.98
N HIS A 150 -11.53 3.56 12.94
CA HIS A 150 -11.66 4.24 14.23
C HIS A 150 -10.61 5.36 14.39
N ALA A 151 -11.07 6.53 14.79
CA ALA A 151 -10.23 7.57 15.36
C ALA A 151 -10.05 7.29 16.86
N ASP A 152 -8.84 6.91 17.27
CA ASP A 152 -8.54 6.52 18.65
C ASP A 152 -8.21 7.73 19.53
N GLY A 153 -7.70 8.78 18.93
CA GLY A 153 -7.35 10.00 19.65
C GLY A 153 -6.43 10.93 18.87
N HIS A 154 -6.12 12.03 19.54
CA HIS A 154 -5.30 13.12 19.02
C HIS A 154 -4.26 13.53 20.04
N ALA A 155 -3.11 14.02 19.57
CA ALA A 155 -2.09 14.63 20.41
C ALA A 155 -1.51 15.87 19.71
N LYS A 156 -0.81 16.68 20.47
CA LYS A 156 -0.06 17.82 19.94
C LYS A 156 1.39 17.74 20.45
N GLN A 157 2.35 17.81 19.50
CA GLN A 157 3.78 17.84 19.80
C GLN A 157 4.39 19.09 19.14
N GLY A 158 4.71 20.11 19.94
CA GLY A 158 5.00 21.44 19.40
C GLY A 158 3.78 21.98 18.66
N ASP A 159 3.91 22.31 17.38
CA ASP A 159 2.81 22.74 16.52
C ASP A 159 2.24 21.62 15.65
N ILE A 160 2.92 20.47 15.60
CA ILE A 160 2.46 19.29 14.89
C ILE A 160 1.27 18.67 15.63
N ARG A 161 0.19 18.41 14.89
CA ARG A 161 -0.96 17.65 15.39
C ARG A 161 -0.84 16.22 14.94
N LEU A 162 -1.07 15.29 15.87
CA LEU A 162 -1.03 13.86 15.63
C LEU A 162 -2.43 13.27 15.74
N PHE A 163 -2.68 12.29 14.90
CA PHE A 163 -3.91 11.51 14.83
C PHE A 163 -3.57 10.02 14.95
N PHE A 164 -4.31 9.31 15.80
CA PHE A 164 -4.13 7.88 16.03
C PHE A 164 -5.37 7.15 15.58
N PHE A 165 -5.16 6.02 14.91
CA PHE A 165 -6.27 5.26 14.34
C PHE A 165 -5.95 3.76 14.26
N HIS A 166 -7.01 2.99 14.11
CA HIS A 166 -6.94 1.60 13.68
C HIS A 166 -8.11 1.28 12.76
N TYR A 167 -8.00 0.21 11.99
CA TYR A 167 -9.13 -0.28 11.21
C TYR A 167 -9.04 -1.77 10.90
N ASP A 168 -10.18 -2.35 10.56
CA ASP A 168 -10.34 -3.70 10.06
C ASP A 168 -11.05 -3.67 8.72
N CYS A 169 -10.63 -4.56 7.81
CA CYS A 169 -11.27 -4.81 6.52
C CYS A 169 -11.76 -6.25 6.48
N ASN A 170 -13.02 -6.43 6.13
CA ASN A 170 -13.66 -7.72 5.97
C ASN A 170 -14.24 -7.90 4.57
N VAL A 171 -14.35 -9.14 4.12
CA VAL A 171 -15.15 -9.55 2.95
C VAL A 171 -16.13 -10.61 3.42
N ASN A 172 -17.43 -10.34 3.31
CA ASN A 172 -18.50 -11.26 3.76
C ASN A 172 -18.33 -11.73 5.21
N GLY A 173 -17.84 -10.84 6.09
CA GLY A 173 -17.61 -11.14 7.51
C GLY A 173 -16.31 -11.89 7.81
N THR A 174 -15.49 -12.19 6.80
CA THR A 174 -14.17 -12.81 6.96
C THR A 174 -13.10 -11.72 6.98
N PRO A 175 -12.23 -11.65 8.00
CA PRO A 175 -11.13 -10.68 8.05
C PRO A 175 -10.19 -10.82 6.86
N ARG A 176 -9.73 -9.69 6.33
CA ARG A 176 -8.76 -9.62 5.23
C ARG A 176 -7.56 -8.75 5.55
N LEU A 177 -7.74 -7.66 6.28
CA LEU A 177 -6.67 -6.75 6.68
C LEU A 177 -7.00 -6.15 8.03
N SER A 178 -6.00 -6.08 8.90
CA SER A 178 -6.06 -5.32 10.14
C SER A 178 -4.93 -4.31 10.19
N VAL A 179 -5.25 -3.07 10.55
CA VAL A 179 -4.29 -2.00 10.80
C VAL A 179 -4.38 -1.58 12.25
N ARG A 180 -3.23 -1.56 12.91
CA ARG A 180 -3.09 -1.22 14.33
C ARG A 180 -2.02 -0.16 14.52
N LYS A 181 -2.08 0.56 15.63
CA LYS A 181 -1.10 1.59 15.98
C LYS A 181 -0.91 2.64 14.88
N GLY A 182 -1.97 2.88 14.09
CA GLY A 182 -1.95 3.87 13.01
C GLY A 182 -1.65 5.24 13.57
N GLN A 183 -0.73 5.94 12.94
CA GLN A 183 -0.31 7.29 13.31
C GLN A 183 -0.21 8.13 12.04
N ALA A 184 -0.82 9.30 12.08
CA ALA A 184 -0.65 10.32 11.07
C ALA A 184 -0.38 11.68 11.72
N GLY A 185 0.14 12.61 10.97
CA GLY A 185 0.41 13.97 11.42
C GLY A 185 -0.04 15.00 10.41
N PHE A 186 -0.20 16.22 10.88
CA PHE A 186 -0.52 17.40 10.08
C PHE A 186 0.66 18.37 10.15
N PHE A 187 1.30 18.60 9.01
CA PHE A 187 2.58 19.28 8.91
C PHE A 187 2.48 20.52 8.01
N SER A 188 3.25 21.55 8.33
CA SER A 188 3.55 22.62 7.38
C SER A 188 4.60 22.19 6.35
N ASP A 189 4.75 22.96 5.27
CA ASP A 189 5.76 22.66 4.26
C ASP A 189 7.18 22.75 4.83
N GLU A 190 7.44 23.70 5.77
CA GLU A 190 8.72 23.83 6.44
C GLU A 190 9.04 22.61 7.30
N GLU A 191 8.07 22.13 8.08
CA GLU A 191 8.24 20.93 8.93
C GLU A 191 8.51 19.67 8.09
N LEU A 192 7.89 19.56 6.90
CA LEU A 192 8.16 18.45 5.97
C LEU A 192 9.54 18.59 5.31
N ALA A 193 9.96 19.81 4.97
CA ALA A 193 11.28 20.08 4.38
C ALA A 193 12.43 19.80 5.36
N GLU A 194 12.20 19.94 6.67
CA GLU A 194 13.16 19.63 7.74
C GLU A 194 13.20 18.16 8.14
N SER A 195 12.43 17.29 7.47
CA SER A 195 12.41 15.86 7.79
C SER A 195 13.78 15.23 7.61
N MET A 196 14.24 14.51 8.63
CA MET A 196 15.49 13.73 8.56
C MET A 196 15.26 12.31 7.97
N GLY A 197 14.04 12.00 7.55
CA GLY A 197 13.68 10.67 7.06
C GLY A 197 13.57 9.62 8.17
N VAL A 198 13.50 8.36 7.75
CA VAL A 198 13.46 7.21 8.67
C VAL A 198 14.85 6.99 9.26
N LEU A 199 14.94 6.98 10.59
CA LEU A 199 16.17 6.70 11.33
C LEU A 199 16.39 5.18 11.44
N TRP A 200 16.61 4.54 10.30
CA TRP A 200 16.93 3.13 10.21
C TRP A 200 18.21 2.94 9.40
N ASP A 201 19.14 2.13 9.90
CA ASP A 201 20.38 1.81 9.22
C ASP A 201 20.54 0.28 9.18
N PRO A 202 20.65 -0.33 7.99
CA PRO A 202 20.83 -1.78 7.86
C PRO A 202 22.14 -2.28 8.48
N LEU A 203 23.15 -1.43 8.65
CA LEU A 203 24.42 -1.79 9.31
C LEU A 203 24.28 -1.88 10.83
N GLU A 204 23.33 -1.16 11.42
CA GLU A 204 23.05 -1.17 12.86
C GLU A 204 21.88 -2.11 13.21
N ALA A 205 21.09 -2.49 12.20
CA ALA A 205 19.94 -3.36 12.37
C ALA A 205 20.38 -4.80 12.67
N THR A 206 19.62 -5.47 13.53
CA THR A 206 19.85 -6.88 13.86
C THR A 206 18.81 -7.72 13.14
N PRO A 207 19.18 -8.43 12.04
CA PRO A 207 18.29 -9.37 11.38
C PRO A 207 18.08 -10.62 12.24
N CYS A 208 17.15 -11.50 11.86
CA CYS A 208 16.84 -12.72 12.60
C CYS A 208 18.13 -13.57 12.85
N GLU A 209 18.26 -14.15 14.06
CA GLU A 209 19.50 -14.83 14.48
C GLU A 209 19.77 -16.15 13.74
N SER A 210 18.72 -16.86 13.31
CA SER A 210 18.83 -18.19 12.69
C SER A 210 18.06 -18.24 11.37
N PRO A 211 18.57 -17.56 10.30
CA PRO A 211 17.85 -17.46 9.03
C PRO A 211 17.84 -18.79 8.28
N ARG A 212 16.74 -19.05 7.62
CA ARG A 212 16.66 -20.09 6.57
C ARG A 212 17.02 -19.42 5.25
N LEU A 213 18.09 -19.85 4.62
CA LEU A 213 18.59 -19.28 3.36
C LEU A 213 18.68 -20.39 2.31
N SER A 214 17.57 -20.68 1.66
CA SER A 214 17.56 -21.62 0.54
C SER A 214 18.37 -21.03 -0.63
N PRO A 215 19.24 -21.83 -1.28
CA PRO A 215 20.04 -21.36 -2.39
C PRO A 215 19.19 -21.09 -3.63
N PRO A 216 19.68 -20.27 -4.58
CA PRO A 216 19.03 -20.11 -5.88
C PRO A 216 18.85 -21.46 -6.59
N LYS A 217 17.71 -21.64 -7.29
CA LYS A 217 17.43 -22.82 -8.13
C LYS A 217 18.10 -22.72 -9.50
N VAL A 218 18.57 -21.53 -9.88
CA VAL A 218 19.28 -21.25 -11.12
C VAL A 218 20.77 -21.04 -10.87
N LYS A 219 21.61 -21.37 -11.85
CA LYS A 219 23.06 -21.19 -11.74
C LYS A 219 23.47 -19.74 -11.94
N ASN A 220 22.79 -19.06 -12.86
CA ASN A 220 23.08 -17.70 -13.26
C ASN A 220 21.92 -16.80 -12.82
N VAL A 221 22.05 -16.16 -11.68
CA VAL A 221 21.12 -15.13 -11.24
C VAL A 221 21.50 -13.84 -11.95
N PRO A 222 20.58 -13.18 -12.69
CA PRO A 222 20.87 -11.88 -13.30
C PRO A 222 21.18 -10.85 -12.21
N THR A 223 22.15 -9.99 -12.45
CA THR A 223 22.57 -8.96 -11.48
C THR A 223 21.86 -7.63 -11.65
N THR A 224 21.34 -7.38 -12.85
CA THR A 224 20.61 -6.15 -13.22
C THR A 224 19.46 -6.50 -14.16
N LEU A 225 18.41 -5.68 -14.21
CA LEU A 225 17.30 -5.80 -15.16
C LEU A 225 16.92 -4.42 -15.69
N SER A 226 16.77 -4.30 -16.98
CA SER A 226 16.27 -3.10 -17.65
C SER A 226 14.74 -3.02 -17.61
N ARG A 227 14.15 -1.85 -17.90
CA ARG A 227 12.71 -1.66 -18.03
C ARG A 227 12.06 -2.69 -18.97
N SER A 228 12.65 -2.95 -20.12
CA SER A 228 12.09 -3.93 -21.06
C SER A 228 12.04 -5.36 -20.51
N GLN A 229 13.00 -5.72 -19.64
CA GLN A 229 12.99 -7.00 -18.95
C GLN A 229 11.92 -7.03 -17.86
N LEU A 230 11.72 -5.94 -17.13
CA LEU A 230 10.65 -5.79 -16.14
C LEU A 230 9.26 -5.86 -16.80
N ASP A 231 9.07 -5.21 -17.95
CA ASP A 231 7.86 -5.32 -18.75
C ASP A 231 7.61 -6.77 -19.24
N SER A 232 8.68 -7.50 -19.56
CA SER A 232 8.59 -8.93 -19.91
C SER A 232 8.14 -9.77 -18.72
N PHE A 233 8.64 -9.50 -17.52
CA PHE A 233 8.18 -10.19 -16.30
C PHE A 233 6.72 -9.87 -15.98
N ALA A 234 6.31 -8.60 -16.08
CA ALA A 234 4.91 -8.20 -15.95
C ALA A 234 3.99 -8.85 -17.00
N ALA A 235 4.53 -9.16 -18.19
CA ALA A 235 3.82 -9.92 -19.21
C ALA A 235 3.86 -11.46 -19.00
N GLY A 236 4.51 -11.94 -17.94
CA GLY A 236 4.65 -13.38 -17.63
C GLY A 236 5.69 -14.11 -18.45
N LYS A 237 6.68 -13.42 -19.03
CA LYS A 237 7.72 -13.98 -19.90
C LYS A 237 9.04 -14.10 -19.14
N LEU A 238 9.19 -15.15 -18.33
CA LEU A 238 10.37 -15.35 -17.48
C LEU A 238 11.68 -15.37 -18.26
N TYR A 239 11.73 -16.09 -19.38
CA TYR A 239 12.96 -16.19 -20.19
C TYR A 239 13.36 -14.84 -20.79
N ASP A 240 12.41 -14.06 -21.30
CA ASP A 240 12.67 -12.73 -21.87
C ASP A 240 13.17 -11.74 -20.79
N CYS A 241 12.78 -11.98 -19.52
CA CYS A 241 13.22 -11.16 -18.38
C CYS A 241 14.60 -11.61 -17.85
N PHE A 242 14.75 -12.89 -17.52
CA PHE A 242 15.88 -13.38 -16.73
C PHE A 242 16.93 -14.13 -17.56
N GLY A 243 16.63 -14.54 -18.80
CA GLY A 243 17.57 -15.19 -19.72
C GLY A 243 17.85 -16.65 -19.41
N ASP A 244 19.11 -17.08 -19.66
CA ASP A 244 19.56 -18.46 -19.55
C ASP A 244 19.34 -19.05 -18.17
N GLY A 245 18.72 -20.24 -18.13
CA GLY A 245 18.30 -20.92 -16.90
C GLY A 245 16.82 -20.77 -16.58
N PHE A 246 16.10 -19.93 -17.35
CA PHE A 246 14.67 -19.71 -17.20
C PHE A 246 13.83 -20.26 -18.36
N GLU A 247 14.40 -21.11 -19.19
CA GLU A 247 13.73 -21.73 -20.38
C GLU A 247 12.47 -22.49 -19.97
N PHE A 248 12.44 -23.09 -18.79
CA PHE A 248 11.27 -23.81 -18.31
C PHE A 248 10.05 -22.90 -18.17
N GLY A 249 10.25 -21.61 -17.87
CA GLY A 249 9.20 -20.61 -17.87
C GLY A 249 8.47 -20.43 -19.21
N CYS A 250 9.10 -20.79 -20.34
CA CYS A 250 8.44 -20.80 -21.65
C CYS A 250 7.31 -21.83 -21.77
N THR A 251 7.25 -22.80 -20.87
CA THR A 251 6.21 -23.85 -20.85
C THR A 251 5.01 -23.46 -19.98
N HIS A 252 5.12 -22.36 -19.23
CA HIS A 252 4.05 -21.89 -18.35
C HIS A 252 2.84 -21.38 -19.14
N THR A 253 1.66 -21.66 -18.62
CA THR A 253 0.39 -21.10 -19.09
C THR A 253 0.04 -19.81 -18.34
N ARG A 254 0.35 -19.75 -17.04
CA ARG A 254 0.10 -18.61 -16.14
C ARG A 254 1.28 -18.43 -15.20
N THR A 255 2.33 -17.84 -15.70
CA THR A 255 3.53 -17.53 -14.93
C THR A 255 3.22 -16.58 -13.78
N PRO A 256 3.73 -16.84 -12.55
CA PRO A 256 3.72 -15.83 -11.48
C PRO A 256 4.46 -14.57 -11.96
N LYS A 257 3.84 -13.43 -11.82
CA LYS A 257 4.32 -12.14 -12.37
C LYS A 257 3.95 -10.97 -11.49
N ILE A 258 4.51 -9.80 -11.78
CA ILE A 258 4.14 -8.53 -11.16
C ILE A 258 3.10 -7.78 -11.98
N SER A 259 2.46 -6.77 -11.38
CA SER A 259 1.57 -5.85 -12.09
C SER A 259 2.35 -5.07 -13.17
N GLY A 260 1.70 -4.81 -14.28
CA GLY A 260 2.27 -4.06 -15.41
C GLY A 260 1.55 -2.74 -15.69
N GLY A 261 1.96 -2.05 -16.76
CA GLY A 261 1.39 -0.77 -17.16
C GLY A 261 1.60 0.30 -16.08
N ARG A 262 0.56 1.07 -15.76
CA ARG A 262 0.66 2.13 -14.74
C ARG A 262 0.84 1.64 -13.31
N MET A 263 0.67 0.34 -13.07
CA MET A 263 0.93 -0.30 -11.79
C MET A 263 2.34 -0.90 -11.68
N LEU A 264 3.22 -0.68 -12.64
CA LEU A 264 4.64 -1.04 -12.54
C LEU A 264 5.40 0.20 -12.04
N PHE A 265 5.92 0.10 -10.81
CA PHE A 265 6.63 1.19 -10.09
C PHE A 265 8.14 1.01 -10.10
N LEU A 266 8.68 0.44 -11.18
CA LEU A 266 10.11 0.15 -11.32
C LEU A 266 10.55 0.38 -12.76
N ASP A 267 11.64 1.11 -12.96
CA ASP A 267 12.27 1.30 -14.26
C ASP A 267 13.50 0.41 -14.48
N GLU A 268 14.25 0.15 -13.40
CA GLU A 268 15.47 -0.62 -13.48
C GLU A 268 15.75 -1.36 -12.16
N VAL A 269 16.27 -2.59 -12.26
CA VAL A 269 16.98 -3.25 -11.15
C VAL A 269 18.46 -3.02 -11.35
N THR A 270 19.06 -2.23 -10.47
CA THR A 270 20.47 -1.86 -10.54
C THR A 270 21.39 -2.84 -9.83
N GLU A 271 20.86 -3.62 -8.88
CA GLU A 271 21.58 -4.72 -8.23
C GLU A 271 20.60 -5.82 -7.80
N LEU A 272 20.93 -7.07 -8.14
CA LEU A 272 20.32 -8.27 -7.57
C LEU A 272 21.46 -9.22 -7.20
N ASN A 273 21.63 -9.49 -5.92
CA ASN A 273 22.76 -10.27 -5.40
C ASN A 273 22.29 -11.21 -4.29
N PRO A 274 22.22 -12.54 -4.54
CA PRO A 274 21.76 -13.52 -3.54
C PRO A 274 22.62 -13.64 -2.29
N ALA A 275 23.87 -13.16 -2.33
CA ALA A 275 24.80 -13.16 -1.20
C ALA A 275 25.21 -11.73 -0.79
N GLY A 276 24.49 -10.72 -1.33
CA GLY A 276 24.79 -9.29 -1.13
C GLY A 276 24.15 -8.70 0.11
N GLY A 277 24.24 -7.37 0.12
CA GLY A 277 23.71 -6.54 1.19
C GLY A 277 24.54 -6.59 2.47
N PRO A 278 24.23 -5.72 3.44
CA PRO A 278 25.01 -5.60 4.68
C PRO A 278 24.99 -6.85 5.56
N TRP A 279 23.96 -7.70 5.40
CA TRP A 279 23.82 -8.94 6.16
C TRP A 279 24.40 -10.17 5.45
N GLY A 280 24.82 -10.03 4.18
CA GLY A 280 25.34 -11.15 3.37
C GLY A 280 24.32 -12.26 3.09
N ARG A 281 23.01 -11.93 3.12
CA ARG A 281 21.91 -12.88 3.00
C ARG A 281 21.11 -12.72 1.71
N GLY A 282 21.39 -11.66 0.97
CA GLY A 282 20.72 -11.28 -0.26
C GLY A 282 20.27 -9.81 -0.24
N TYR A 283 20.28 -9.23 -1.42
CA TYR A 283 19.96 -7.81 -1.62
C TYR A 283 19.43 -7.56 -3.03
N LEU A 284 18.48 -6.65 -3.13
CA LEU A 284 18.04 -6.09 -4.41
C LEU A 284 17.89 -4.58 -4.26
N ARG A 285 18.33 -3.85 -5.30
CA ARG A 285 18.12 -2.41 -5.45
C ARG A 285 17.48 -2.16 -6.81
N ALA A 286 16.36 -1.43 -6.81
CA ALA A 286 15.65 -0.97 -8.00
C ALA A 286 15.36 0.52 -7.92
N THR A 287 15.14 1.15 -9.07
CA THR A 287 14.83 2.57 -9.18
C THR A 287 13.59 2.80 -10.03
N ASP A 288 12.92 3.92 -9.77
CA ASP A 288 11.78 4.45 -10.51
C ASP A 288 11.96 5.95 -10.69
N GLU A 289 11.96 6.44 -11.94
CA GLU A 289 12.02 7.88 -12.25
C GLU A 289 10.63 8.48 -12.01
N ILE A 290 10.60 9.61 -11.31
CA ILE A 290 9.35 10.32 -11.00
C ILE A 290 9.18 11.47 -11.95
N GLU A 291 8.05 11.47 -12.65
CA GLU A 291 7.62 12.56 -13.51
C GLU A 291 6.44 13.32 -12.90
N ALA A 292 6.43 14.65 -13.08
CA ALA A 292 5.31 15.47 -12.58
C ALA A 292 3.95 15.10 -13.22
N SER A 293 3.96 14.35 -14.31
CA SER A 293 2.79 13.82 -15.02
C SER A 293 2.35 12.43 -14.55
N ASP A 294 3.00 11.86 -13.54
CA ASP A 294 2.60 10.55 -13.02
C ASP A 294 1.16 10.57 -12.51
N TRP A 295 0.41 9.56 -12.93
CA TRP A 295 -1.02 9.47 -12.79
C TRP A 295 -1.56 9.59 -11.35
N PHE A 296 -0.75 9.23 -10.36
CA PHE A 296 -1.14 9.27 -8.94
C PHE A 296 -1.15 10.68 -8.37
N PHE A 297 -0.47 11.66 -9.02
CA PHE A 297 -0.51 13.06 -8.60
C PHE A 297 -1.83 13.76 -8.94
N ASP A 298 -2.57 13.29 -9.94
CA ASP A 298 -3.82 13.92 -10.38
C ASP A 298 -4.88 13.96 -9.29
N GLY A 299 -4.89 13.00 -8.39
CA GLY A 299 -5.95 12.83 -7.41
C GLY A 299 -5.54 12.73 -5.94
N HIS A 300 -4.27 12.60 -5.63
CA HIS A 300 -3.81 12.35 -4.27
C HIS A 300 -2.80 13.43 -3.80
N PHE A 301 -3.28 14.58 -3.27
CA PHE A 301 -4.66 15.08 -3.09
C PHE A 301 -4.87 16.41 -3.83
N MET A 302 -6.11 16.94 -3.84
CA MET A 302 -6.38 18.30 -4.33
C MET A 302 -5.55 19.33 -3.55
N ASN A 303 -4.74 20.15 -4.25
CA ASN A 303 -3.83 21.15 -3.68
C ASN A 303 -2.69 20.60 -2.78
N ASP A 304 -2.49 19.28 -2.77
CA ASP A 304 -1.43 18.60 -2.02
C ASP A 304 -1.00 17.32 -2.74
N PRO A 305 -0.49 17.40 -3.98
CA PRO A 305 -0.15 16.22 -4.77
C PRO A 305 1.06 15.49 -4.18
N CYS A 306 0.89 14.21 -3.87
CA CYS A 306 1.96 13.32 -3.43
C CYS A 306 1.63 11.87 -3.81
N MET A 307 2.64 11.04 -4.03
CA MET A 307 2.45 9.60 -4.25
C MET A 307 1.92 8.95 -2.96
N PRO A 308 0.87 8.12 -3.03
CA PRO A 308 0.45 7.32 -1.88
C PRO A 308 1.57 6.45 -1.33
N GLY A 309 1.74 6.42 -0.01
CA GLY A 309 2.69 5.51 0.64
C GLY A 309 2.39 4.03 0.37
N THR A 310 1.13 3.72 0.10
CA THR A 310 0.64 2.39 -0.28
C THR A 310 1.11 1.97 -1.67
N LEU A 311 1.34 2.90 -2.60
CA LEU A 311 1.95 2.62 -3.91
C LEU A 311 3.48 2.45 -3.79
N MET A 312 4.16 3.19 -2.90
CA MET A 312 5.56 2.89 -2.56
C MET A 312 5.69 1.47 -1.99
N PHE A 313 4.76 1.06 -1.12
CA PHE A 313 4.71 -0.30 -0.61
C PHE A 313 4.48 -1.34 -1.71
N GLU A 314 3.61 -1.05 -2.68
CA GLU A 314 3.41 -1.94 -3.84
C GLU A 314 4.69 -2.09 -4.67
N GLY A 315 5.44 -1.02 -4.91
CA GLY A 315 6.78 -1.07 -5.54
C GLY A 315 7.76 -1.97 -4.76
N CYS A 316 7.74 -1.90 -3.42
CA CYS A 316 8.51 -2.82 -2.57
C CYS A 316 8.13 -4.28 -2.78
N LEU A 317 6.84 -4.61 -2.88
CA LEU A 317 6.39 -5.99 -3.12
C LEU A 317 6.78 -6.48 -4.53
N GLN A 318 6.81 -5.58 -5.50
CA GLN A 318 7.32 -5.90 -6.85
C GLN A 318 8.81 -6.24 -6.80
N THR A 319 9.63 -5.48 -6.05
CA THR A 319 11.05 -5.80 -5.89
C THR A 319 11.27 -7.13 -5.17
N MET A 320 10.48 -7.46 -4.15
CA MET A 320 10.52 -8.78 -3.51
C MET A 320 10.15 -9.90 -4.49
N SER A 321 9.11 -9.70 -5.32
CA SER A 321 8.67 -10.67 -6.33
C SER A 321 9.75 -10.93 -7.38
N ILE A 322 10.43 -9.86 -7.84
CA ILE A 322 11.56 -9.95 -8.77
C ILE A 322 12.73 -10.72 -8.14
N TYR A 323 13.04 -10.44 -6.88
CA TYR A 323 14.08 -11.18 -6.17
C TYR A 323 13.78 -12.68 -6.10
N MET A 324 12.56 -13.06 -5.70
CA MET A 324 12.12 -14.45 -5.64
C MET A 324 12.17 -15.12 -7.03
N ALA A 325 11.67 -14.46 -8.07
CA ALA A 325 11.69 -14.95 -9.43
C ALA A 325 13.12 -15.08 -9.96
N GLY A 326 13.99 -14.10 -9.71
CA GLY A 326 15.41 -14.11 -10.10
C GLY A 326 16.21 -15.26 -9.45
N LEU A 327 15.81 -15.71 -8.26
CA LEU A 327 16.35 -16.94 -7.65
C LEU A 327 15.81 -18.23 -8.30
N GLY A 328 14.87 -18.14 -9.23
CA GLY A 328 14.23 -19.30 -9.88
C GLY A 328 13.13 -19.94 -9.05
N LEU A 329 12.61 -19.29 -8.00
CA LEU A 329 11.58 -19.89 -7.13
C LEU A 329 10.22 -20.03 -7.84
N THR A 330 10.04 -19.40 -9.00
CA THR A 330 8.80 -19.48 -9.80
C THR A 330 8.83 -20.54 -10.88
N LEU A 331 10.00 -21.17 -11.16
CA LEU A 331 10.19 -22.03 -12.33
C LEU A 331 9.29 -23.28 -12.37
N ASP A 332 8.98 -23.86 -11.21
CA ASP A 332 8.13 -25.05 -11.09
C ASP A 332 6.68 -24.72 -10.69
N LEU A 333 6.29 -23.43 -10.75
CA LEU A 333 5.06 -22.94 -10.14
C LEU A 333 4.13 -22.26 -11.16
N ASP A 334 3.84 -22.94 -12.28
CA ASP A 334 2.82 -22.48 -13.24
C ASP A 334 1.44 -22.38 -12.56
N GLY A 335 0.74 -21.28 -12.76
CA GLY A 335 -0.56 -21.01 -12.12
C GLY A 335 -0.50 -20.53 -10.68
N TRP A 336 0.68 -20.12 -10.19
CA TRP A 336 0.85 -19.51 -8.86
C TRP A 336 0.91 -18.00 -8.94
N ARG A 337 0.78 -17.31 -7.77
CA ARG A 337 0.89 -15.87 -7.64
C ARG A 337 1.63 -15.48 -6.36
N PHE A 338 2.07 -14.22 -6.30
CA PHE A 338 2.63 -13.63 -5.09
C PHE A 338 1.52 -13.09 -4.17
N GLU A 339 1.66 -13.30 -2.87
CA GLU A 339 0.79 -12.74 -1.82
C GLU A 339 1.60 -12.42 -0.56
N PRO A 340 1.19 -11.40 0.24
CA PRO A 340 1.68 -11.25 1.60
C PRO A 340 1.49 -12.53 2.43
N VAL A 341 2.42 -12.80 3.35
CA VAL A 341 2.25 -13.89 4.32
C VAL A 341 1.11 -13.53 5.27
N PRO A 342 0.06 -14.35 5.39
CA PRO A 342 -1.06 -14.04 6.26
C PRO A 342 -0.73 -14.28 7.73
N GLU A 343 -1.49 -13.63 8.63
CA GLU A 343 -1.40 -13.75 10.09
C GLU A 343 -0.07 -13.32 10.69
N GLU A 344 0.78 -12.67 9.91
CA GLU A 344 2.03 -12.09 10.39
C GLU A 344 1.97 -10.57 10.32
N ALA A 345 2.21 -9.91 11.45
CA ALA A 345 2.23 -8.46 11.53
C ALA A 345 3.58 -7.92 11.05
N PHE A 346 3.54 -6.84 10.27
CA PHE A 346 4.72 -6.09 9.88
C PHE A 346 4.53 -4.59 10.17
N GLU A 347 5.63 -3.89 10.41
CA GLU A 347 5.60 -2.47 10.80
C GLU A 347 6.02 -1.59 9.63
N LEU A 348 5.22 -0.56 9.35
CA LEU A 348 5.53 0.51 8.40
C LEU A 348 5.91 1.79 9.13
N ARG A 349 6.92 2.50 8.62
CA ARG A 349 7.32 3.84 9.03
C ARG A 349 7.50 4.74 7.82
N CYS A 350 6.84 5.89 7.84
CA CYS A 350 6.92 6.89 6.78
C CYS A 350 7.45 8.20 7.37
N ARG A 351 8.47 8.79 6.74
CA ARG A 351 9.08 10.05 7.17
C ARG A 351 9.50 10.93 5.99
N GLY A 352 9.04 10.61 4.81
CA GLY A 352 9.27 11.36 3.58
C GLY A 352 8.07 11.28 2.67
N GLN A 353 8.15 11.94 1.54
CA GLN A 353 7.10 12.04 0.55
C GLN A 353 7.68 12.06 -0.86
N VAL A 354 6.93 11.57 -1.83
CA VAL A 354 7.22 11.71 -3.26
C VAL A 354 6.30 12.80 -3.80
N LEU A 355 6.87 13.85 -4.33
CA LEU A 355 6.18 15.02 -4.87
C LEU A 355 6.34 15.09 -6.40
N PRO A 356 5.53 15.90 -7.12
CA PRO A 356 5.75 16.17 -8.54
C PRO A 356 7.11 16.77 -8.89
N THR A 357 7.85 17.25 -7.89
CA THR A 357 9.22 17.80 -8.03
C THR A 357 10.30 16.79 -7.70
N SER A 358 9.96 15.62 -7.17
CA SER A 358 10.89 14.51 -6.92
C SER A 358 11.40 13.94 -8.25
N LYS A 359 12.56 13.29 -8.21
CA LYS A 359 13.22 12.76 -9.40
C LYS A 359 13.28 11.24 -9.42
N GLU A 360 13.55 10.63 -8.27
CA GLU A 360 13.80 9.20 -8.18
C GLU A 360 13.27 8.63 -6.86
N VAL A 361 12.66 7.45 -6.95
CA VAL A 361 12.44 6.57 -5.82
C VAL A 361 13.36 5.37 -5.97
N VAL A 362 14.11 5.07 -4.93
CA VAL A 362 14.95 3.88 -4.82
C VAL A 362 14.28 2.90 -3.90
N TYR A 363 14.09 1.67 -4.36
CA TYR A 363 13.57 0.55 -3.58
C TYR A 363 14.71 -0.42 -3.24
N GLU A 364 14.85 -0.77 -1.97
CA GLU A 364 15.87 -1.70 -1.50
C GLU A 364 15.24 -2.83 -0.69
N VAL A 365 15.65 -4.05 -0.98
CA VAL A 365 15.24 -5.29 -0.29
C VAL A 365 16.45 -5.85 0.45
N PHE A 366 16.38 -5.88 1.78
CA PHE A 366 17.38 -6.46 2.66
C PHE A 366 16.86 -7.82 3.14
N VAL A 367 17.37 -8.89 2.56
CA VAL A 367 16.86 -10.24 2.78
C VAL A 367 17.16 -10.73 4.19
N GLU A 368 16.14 -11.18 4.90
CA GLU A 368 16.27 -11.89 6.17
C GLU A 368 16.26 -13.41 6.00
N GLU A 369 15.25 -13.92 5.26
CA GLU A 369 15.10 -15.36 5.04
C GLU A 369 14.60 -15.63 3.62
N VAL A 370 15.05 -16.74 3.04
CA VAL A 370 14.53 -17.34 1.81
C VAL A 370 14.18 -18.79 2.09
N ILE A 371 12.93 -19.14 1.92
CA ILE A 371 12.40 -20.47 2.23
C ILE A 371 11.88 -21.11 0.95
N ASP A 372 12.53 -22.19 0.50
CA ASP A 372 12.05 -23.03 -0.59
C ASP A 372 11.27 -24.20 0.02
N GLY A 373 10.00 -23.94 0.31
CA GLY A 373 9.10 -24.92 0.93
C GLY A 373 7.84 -25.12 0.10
N PRO A 374 6.79 -25.76 0.65
CA PRO A 374 5.52 -25.94 -0.05
C PRO A 374 4.94 -24.62 -0.58
N TYR A 375 5.24 -23.53 0.13
CA TYR A 375 4.94 -22.14 -0.27
C TYR A 375 6.25 -21.35 -0.20
N PRO A 376 6.98 -21.20 -1.33
CA PRO A 376 8.20 -20.42 -1.32
C PRO A 376 7.95 -19.01 -0.76
N THR A 377 8.77 -18.61 0.22
CA THR A 377 8.55 -17.40 1.00
C THR A 377 9.84 -16.60 1.14
N LEU A 378 9.74 -15.28 1.03
CA LEU A 378 10.80 -14.32 1.28
C LEU A 378 10.39 -13.44 2.46
N TYR A 379 11.28 -13.26 3.43
CA TYR A 379 11.20 -12.24 4.46
C TYR A 379 12.31 -11.22 4.26
N ALA A 380 11.97 -9.96 4.30
CA ALA A 380 12.92 -8.88 4.10
C ALA A 380 12.51 -7.60 4.84
N ASP A 381 13.50 -6.80 5.21
CA ASP A 381 13.30 -5.38 5.46
C ASP A 381 13.31 -4.62 4.13
N LEU A 382 12.44 -3.63 4.00
CA LEU A 382 12.26 -2.86 2.77
C LEU A 382 12.51 -1.39 3.08
N LEU A 383 13.28 -0.72 2.22
CA LEU A 383 13.55 0.71 2.34
C LEU A 383 13.22 1.42 1.02
N CYS A 384 12.48 2.52 1.10
CA CYS A 384 12.36 3.45 -0.01
C CYS A 384 13.10 4.74 0.32
N THR A 385 13.94 5.19 -0.63
CA THR A 385 14.66 6.45 -0.56
C THR A 385 14.17 7.35 -1.70
N VAL A 386 13.81 8.58 -1.40
CA VAL A 386 13.34 9.59 -2.35
C VAL A 386 14.37 10.71 -2.42
N ASP A 387 15.00 10.92 -3.57
CA ASP A 387 16.05 11.93 -3.76
C ASP A 387 17.13 11.93 -2.65
N GLY A 388 17.49 10.75 -2.15
CA GLY A 388 18.47 10.57 -1.08
C GLY A 388 17.93 10.59 0.34
N LEU A 389 16.63 10.91 0.56
CA LEU A 389 15.99 10.86 1.87
C LEU A 389 15.33 9.49 2.09
N LYS A 390 15.65 8.80 3.19
CA LYS A 390 14.98 7.56 3.59
C LYS A 390 13.52 7.84 3.96
N ALA A 391 12.62 7.69 3.00
CA ALA A 391 11.23 8.11 3.13
C ALA A 391 10.31 7.08 3.78
N PHE A 392 10.59 5.80 3.55
CA PHE A 392 9.71 4.69 3.95
C PHE A 392 10.53 3.47 4.36
N HIS A 393 10.16 2.81 5.45
CA HIS A 393 10.74 1.55 5.89
C HIS A 393 9.64 0.58 6.29
N CYS A 394 9.75 -0.65 5.81
CA CYS A 394 8.90 -1.76 6.22
C CYS A 394 9.76 -2.85 6.86
N LYS A 395 9.49 -3.13 8.13
CA LYS A 395 10.25 -4.12 8.87
C LYS A 395 9.67 -5.51 8.67
N ARG A 396 10.53 -6.45 8.26
CA ARG A 396 10.25 -7.89 8.15
C ARG A 396 8.96 -8.21 7.39
N MET A 397 8.82 -7.67 6.18
CA MET A 397 7.72 -8.05 5.29
C MET A 397 7.89 -9.48 4.81
N GLY A 398 6.84 -10.28 4.91
CA GLY A 398 6.75 -11.62 4.34
C GLY A 398 5.97 -11.64 3.03
N LEU A 399 6.58 -12.14 1.94
CA LEU A 399 5.93 -12.41 0.66
C LEU A 399 6.07 -13.88 0.30
N ARG A 400 4.99 -14.51 -0.14
CA ARG A 400 4.97 -15.92 -0.50
C ARG A 400 4.37 -16.17 -1.87
N LEU A 401 4.69 -17.33 -2.47
CA LEU A 401 4.00 -17.87 -3.64
C LEU A 401 2.89 -18.83 -3.18
N VAL A 402 1.72 -18.71 -3.79
CA VAL A 402 0.56 -19.56 -3.51
C VAL A 402 -0.11 -20.01 -4.81
N PRO A 403 -0.78 -21.18 -4.83
CA PRO A 403 -1.58 -21.59 -5.98
C PRO A 403 -2.68 -20.55 -6.30
N ALA A 404 -2.89 -20.30 -7.58
CA ALA A 404 -3.90 -19.37 -8.07
C ALA A 404 -4.78 -19.96 -9.18
N TRP A 405 -4.37 -21.09 -9.74
CA TRP A 405 -5.04 -21.76 -10.86
C TRP A 405 -5.06 -23.27 -10.68
N PRO A 406 -6.15 -23.97 -11.06
CA PRO A 406 -7.43 -23.38 -11.46
C PRO A 406 -8.07 -22.57 -10.35
N LEU A 407 -8.85 -21.58 -10.71
CA LEU A 407 -9.64 -20.79 -9.74
C LEU A 407 -10.67 -21.73 -9.08
N GLU A 408 -10.66 -21.78 -7.75
CA GLU A 408 -11.67 -22.50 -6.96
C GLU A 408 -12.99 -21.72 -6.89
#